data_8e522a27b3ad8eedc1ee36d53f045efb
#
_entry.id   8e522a27b3ad8eedc1ee36d53f045efb
#
_cell.length_a   1.000
_cell.length_b   1.000
_cell.length_c   1.000
_cell.angle_alpha   90.00
_cell.angle_beta   90.00
_cell.angle_gamma   90.00
#
_symmetry.space_group_name_H-M   'P 1'
#
loop_
_entity.id
_entity.type
_entity.pdbx_description
1 polymer ?
#
loop_
_entity_poly.entity_id
_entity_poly.type
_entity_poly.pdbx_seq_one_letter_code
_entity_poly.pdbx_strand_id
1 'polypeptide(L)'
;MPASIDEPDWRDPGEAAASARAVPASFDIFCRVIDNLGDIGVCFRLARQLVAEHAAQVRLWLDAPEALARIEPAYVPGEPSALVRGVRVRHWPRDPFTEPLAEVLIEAFGSGLPDPVLEVLERAPWQGSAPPPTWIVFEYLSAETWVETCHRLPSPPVRGALPRYYFFPGWTDRTGGLLREADLFARRDAARMRGQAEFLEEFGLRPPEPGQLTISLFCYQPAEGALAAWAQGKARLRCLVPEGVARAALARHVGADRLAVGHEVRWGALDIVTMPFLPQDDYDRLLWACDLNFVRGEDSLVRALWAARPFIWQIYPQADGAHAAKLRAFLARYGEGIDAAYAAVLNECTLAWNGLGTAGDFAACWARLTACLPELAGAAARRTEALASQTDLATQLTRFCASLRTHRTDGA
;
A
#
# COMPACT_ATOMS: atom_id res chain seq x y z
N MET A 1 36.92 9.86 15.86
CA MET A 1 35.75 10.05 16.73
C MET A 1 34.63 10.52 15.84
N PRO A 2 33.62 9.71 15.49
CA PRO A 2 32.44 10.21 14.76
C PRO A 2 31.62 11.06 15.77
N ALA A 3 31.18 12.23 15.29
CA ALA A 3 30.31 13.12 16.03
C ALA A 3 29.03 12.39 16.40
N SER A 4 28.63 12.44 17.65
CA SER A 4 27.33 12.02 18.14
C SER A 4 26.27 12.82 17.38
N ILE A 5 25.50 12.17 16.54
CA ILE A 5 24.26 12.72 16.00
C ILE A 5 23.35 12.83 17.23
N ASP A 6 23.06 14.06 17.67
CA ASP A 6 22.06 14.31 18.71
C ASP A 6 20.75 13.63 18.26
N GLU A 7 20.37 12.57 18.98
CA GLU A 7 19.05 11.96 18.82
C GLU A 7 18.01 13.05 19.10
N PRO A 8 17.06 13.31 18.18
CA PRO A 8 15.96 14.20 18.50
C PRO A 8 15.22 13.61 19.69
N ASP A 9 15.30 14.29 20.82
CA ASP A 9 14.68 13.93 22.07
C ASP A 9 13.17 13.72 21.84
N TRP A 10 12.70 12.48 22.06
CA TRP A 10 11.26 12.23 22.06
C TRP A 10 10.69 12.95 23.28
N ARG A 11 10.24 14.18 23.06
CA ARG A 11 9.65 14.99 24.12
C ARG A 11 8.26 14.49 24.42
N ASP A 12 7.99 14.27 25.69
CA ASP A 12 6.62 14.10 26.17
C ASP A 12 5.82 15.36 25.77
N PRO A 13 4.77 15.25 24.96
CA PRO A 13 3.95 16.41 24.59
C PRO A 13 3.23 17.05 25.78
N GLY A 14 3.36 16.47 26.98
CA GLY A 14 2.57 16.81 28.17
C GLY A 14 2.90 18.12 28.88
N GLU A 15 4.05 18.75 28.71
CA GLU A 15 4.41 19.88 29.61
C GLU A 15 4.38 21.29 29.02
N ALA A 16 4.38 21.51 27.71
CA ALA A 16 4.56 22.88 27.20
C ALA A 16 3.53 23.39 26.19
N ALA A 17 2.60 22.62 25.68
CA ALA A 17 1.73 23.04 24.58
C ALA A 17 0.35 22.36 24.46
N ALA A 18 -0.15 21.70 25.48
CA ALA A 18 -1.38 20.91 25.45
C ALA A 18 -2.67 21.71 25.17
N SER A 19 -2.61 23.01 25.31
CA SER A 19 -3.81 23.90 25.25
C SER A 19 -4.12 24.49 23.87
N ALA A 20 -3.30 24.33 22.84
CA ALA A 20 -3.45 25.10 21.61
C ALA A 20 -3.44 24.31 20.29
N ARG A 21 -3.20 23.00 20.26
CA ARG A 21 -3.11 22.25 19.00
C ARG A 21 -4.25 21.23 18.85
N ALA A 22 -5.23 21.56 18.00
CA ALA A 22 -6.24 20.61 17.57
C ALA A 22 -5.62 19.46 16.73
N VAL A 23 -4.57 19.74 15.96
CA VAL A 23 -3.89 18.76 15.11
C VAL A 23 -2.95 17.89 15.93
N PRO A 24 -3.04 16.54 15.88
CA PRO A 24 -2.14 15.66 16.62
C PRO A 24 -0.68 15.86 16.21
N ALA A 25 0.21 15.94 17.19
CA ALA A 25 1.64 16.11 16.97
C ALA A 25 2.42 14.78 16.98
N SER A 26 1.82 13.68 17.48
CA SER A 26 2.49 12.39 17.59
C SER A 26 1.58 11.21 17.33
N PHE A 27 2.15 10.16 16.70
CA PHE A 27 1.47 8.94 16.34
C PHE A 27 2.32 7.72 16.70
N ASP A 28 1.67 6.71 17.28
CA ASP A 28 2.19 5.35 17.40
C ASP A 28 1.41 4.45 16.45
N ILE A 29 2.07 3.88 15.46
CA ILE A 29 1.47 2.93 14.51
C ILE A 29 1.95 1.53 14.87
N PHE A 30 1.03 0.68 15.31
CA PHE A 30 1.30 -0.71 15.66
C PHE A 30 0.89 -1.60 14.51
N CYS A 31 1.85 -2.24 13.86
CA CYS A 31 1.64 -3.11 12.71
C CYS A 31 2.22 -4.49 12.98
N ARG A 32 1.34 -5.50 12.97
CA ARG A 32 1.74 -6.91 12.90
C ARG A 32 1.79 -7.31 11.43
N VAL A 33 2.92 -7.89 11.02
CA VAL A 33 3.15 -8.28 9.62
C VAL A 33 2.47 -9.63 9.34
N ILE A 34 1.34 -9.61 8.64
CA ILE A 34 0.56 -10.81 8.26
C ILE A 34 0.76 -11.10 6.77
N ASP A 35 0.52 -10.14 5.88
CA ASP A 35 0.80 -10.24 4.43
C ASP A 35 2.20 -9.73 4.12
N ASN A 36 3.23 -10.43 4.59
CA ASN A 36 4.65 -10.16 4.30
C ASN A 36 5.00 -8.67 4.22
N LEU A 37 4.89 -8.07 3.01
CA LEU A 37 5.28 -6.68 2.73
C LEU A 37 4.08 -5.76 2.55
N GLY A 38 2.84 -6.28 2.46
CA GLY A 38 1.64 -5.47 2.25
C GLY A 38 1.36 -4.56 3.43
N ASP A 39 1.20 -5.15 4.60
CA ASP A 39 0.83 -4.43 5.83
C ASP A 39 1.89 -3.40 6.22
N ILE A 40 3.15 -3.82 6.25
CA ILE A 40 4.27 -2.92 6.57
C ILE A 40 4.44 -1.82 5.52
N GLY A 41 4.18 -2.12 4.24
CA GLY A 41 4.26 -1.16 3.14
C GLY A 41 3.27 -0.02 3.31
N VAL A 42 2.00 -0.33 3.58
CA VAL A 42 0.95 0.66 3.84
C VAL A 42 1.27 1.49 5.10
N CYS A 43 1.64 0.83 6.21
CA CYS A 43 1.95 1.51 7.46
C CYS A 43 3.17 2.42 7.35
N PHE A 44 4.22 2.01 6.64
CA PHE A 44 5.41 2.83 6.45
C PHE A 44 5.14 4.03 5.53
N ARG A 45 4.35 3.87 4.46
CA ARG A 45 3.93 5.02 3.63
C ARG A 45 3.09 6.02 4.44
N LEU A 46 2.12 5.54 5.22
CA LEU A 46 1.32 6.40 6.09
C LEU A 46 2.24 7.15 7.09
N ALA A 47 3.16 6.44 7.73
CA ALA A 47 4.11 7.04 8.68
C ALA A 47 4.97 8.13 8.02
N ARG A 48 5.53 7.86 6.84
CA ARG A 48 6.32 8.83 6.06
C ARG A 48 5.50 10.07 5.69
N GLN A 49 4.25 9.87 5.25
CA GLN A 49 3.37 10.98 4.86
C GLN A 49 3.00 11.84 6.06
N LEU A 50 2.68 11.24 7.21
CA LEU A 50 2.41 11.98 8.45
C LEU A 50 3.61 12.83 8.89
N VAL A 51 4.83 12.29 8.79
CA VAL A 51 6.05 13.05 9.08
C VAL A 51 6.25 14.21 8.09
N ALA A 52 6.17 13.92 6.78
CA ALA A 52 6.54 14.88 5.74
C ALA A 52 5.51 16.00 5.55
N GLU A 53 4.22 15.69 5.68
CA GLU A 53 3.14 16.60 5.31
C GLU A 53 2.38 17.18 6.51
N HIS A 54 2.44 16.50 7.67
CA HIS A 54 1.76 16.93 8.88
C HIS A 54 2.71 17.32 10.02
N ALA A 55 4.03 17.28 9.77
CA ALA A 55 5.07 17.57 10.77
C ALA A 55 4.90 16.77 12.07
N ALA A 56 4.34 15.55 11.97
CA ALA A 56 4.08 14.70 13.10
C ALA A 56 5.34 13.91 13.50
N GLN A 57 5.50 13.65 14.80
CA GLN A 57 6.43 12.64 15.28
C GLN A 57 5.77 11.26 15.17
N VAL A 58 6.40 10.34 14.47
CA VAL A 58 5.80 9.02 14.23
C VAL A 58 6.74 7.92 14.69
N ARG A 59 6.21 7.01 15.53
CA ARG A 59 6.82 5.71 15.82
C ARG A 59 6.06 4.62 15.11
N LEU A 60 6.79 3.79 14.37
CA LEU A 60 6.26 2.59 13.72
C LEU A 60 6.76 1.36 14.48
N TRP A 61 5.85 0.67 15.17
CA TRP A 61 6.10 -0.52 15.96
C TRP A 61 5.80 -1.77 15.16
N LEU A 62 6.81 -2.63 14.97
CA LEU A 62 6.74 -3.81 14.12
C LEU A 62 7.10 -5.07 14.91
N ASP A 63 6.37 -6.15 14.70
CA ASP A 63 6.70 -7.47 15.24
C ASP A 63 7.81 -8.17 14.44
N ALA A 64 7.93 -7.86 13.13
CA ALA A 64 8.95 -8.36 12.23
C ALA A 64 9.62 -7.20 11.44
N PRO A 65 10.41 -6.33 12.12
CA PRO A 65 10.98 -5.14 11.49
C PRO A 65 11.99 -5.46 10.38
N GLU A 66 12.53 -6.67 10.32
CA GLU A 66 13.44 -7.12 9.25
C GLU A 66 12.77 -7.07 7.87
N ALA A 67 11.44 -7.21 7.82
CA ALA A 67 10.68 -7.10 6.59
C ALA A 67 10.77 -5.69 5.97
N LEU A 68 10.95 -4.64 6.81
CA LEU A 68 11.10 -3.26 6.35
C LEU A 68 12.37 -3.06 5.51
N ALA A 69 13.48 -3.73 5.84
CA ALA A 69 14.74 -3.62 5.10
C ALA A 69 14.62 -3.98 3.62
N ARG A 70 13.62 -4.77 3.26
CA ARG A 70 13.38 -5.12 1.85
C ARG A 70 12.74 -4.00 1.05
N ILE A 71 11.86 -3.22 1.67
CA ILE A 71 11.12 -2.12 1.01
C ILE A 71 11.75 -0.75 1.23
N GLU A 72 12.62 -0.63 2.24
CA GLU A 72 13.36 0.59 2.56
C GLU A 72 14.82 0.23 2.92
N PRO A 73 15.75 0.28 1.96
CA PRO A 73 17.14 -0.11 2.16
C PRO A 73 17.93 0.75 3.16
N ALA A 74 17.44 1.96 3.47
CA ALA A 74 18.03 2.80 4.50
C ALA A 74 17.78 2.27 5.93
N TYR A 75 16.86 1.32 6.10
CA TYR A 75 16.63 0.65 7.37
C TYR A 75 17.64 -0.49 7.58
N VAL A 76 18.40 -0.41 8.67
CA VAL A 76 19.33 -1.47 9.09
C VAL A 76 18.70 -2.25 10.24
N PRO A 77 18.38 -3.55 10.06
CA PRO A 77 17.85 -4.38 11.13
C PRO A 77 18.82 -4.56 12.29
N GLY A 78 18.27 -4.80 13.50
CA GLY A 78 19.05 -5.11 14.70
C GLY A 78 19.18 -3.97 15.69
N GLU A 79 18.92 -2.73 15.30
CA GLU A 79 18.85 -1.59 16.20
C GLU A 79 17.50 -1.59 16.94
N PRO A 80 17.47 -1.40 18.27
CA PRO A 80 16.22 -1.30 19.04
C PRO A 80 15.34 -0.13 18.60
N SER A 81 15.94 0.90 18.01
CA SER A 81 15.30 2.09 17.47
C SER A 81 16.11 2.62 16.29
N ALA A 82 15.49 2.74 15.14
CA ALA A 82 16.11 3.33 13.95
C ALA A 82 15.29 4.51 13.45
N LEU A 83 15.96 5.59 13.02
CA LEU A 83 15.31 6.72 12.37
C LEU A 83 15.46 6.59 10.86
N VAL A 84 14.35 6.37 10.14
CA VAL A 84 14.34 6.14 8.70
C VAL A 84 13.31 7.04 8.05
N ARG A 85 13.73 7.88 7.11
CA ARG A 85 12.83 8.86 6.46
C ARG A 85 12.02 9.73 7.46
N GLY A 86 12.58 10.03 8.63
CA GLY A 86 11.91 10.76 9.69
C GLY A 86 10.96 9.91 10.56
N VAL A 87 10.74 8.65 10.22
CA VAL A 87 9.95 7.71 11.01
C VAL A 87 10.85 6.97 11.99
N ARG A 88 10.47 6.93 13.27
CA ARG A 88 11.17 6.13 14.28
C ARG A 88 10.62 4.71 14.27
N VAL A 89 11.38 3.78 13.70
CA VAL A 89 11.05 2.36 13.66
C VAL A 89 11.45 1.69 14.98
N ARG A 90 10.55 0.92 15.56
CA ARG A 90 10.69 0.23 16.83
C ARG A 90 10.27 -1.23 16.72
N HIS A 91 10.85 -2.08 17.53
CA HIS A 91 10.35 -3.43 17.72
C HIS A 91 9.05 -3.42 18.53
N TRP A 92 8.18 -4.41 18.28
CA TRP A 92 6.96 -4.62 19.05
C TRP A 92 7.25 -4.58 20.56
N PRO A 93 6.49 -3.79 21.33
CA PRO A 93 6.79 -3.57 22.74
C PRO A 93 6.78 -4.86 23.56
N ARG A 94 7.70 -4.92 24.51
CA ARG A 94 7.78 -5.97 25.53
C ARG A 94 7.47 -5.39 26.91
N ASP A 95 7.13 -6.25 27.85
CA ASP A 95 6.90 -5.85 29.25
C ASP A 95 8.18 -5.42 29.96
N PRO A 96 8.09 -4.36 30.79
CA PRO A 96 7.02 -3.36 30.87
C PRO A 96 7.15 -2.31 29.75
N PHE A 97 6.00 -1.78 29.29
CA PHE A 97 6.03 -0.60 28.40
C PHE A 97 6.21 0.66 29.24
N THR A 98 7.31 1.35 29.05
CA THR A 98 7.74 2.50 29.88
C THR A 98 7.80 3.82 29.11
N GLU A 99 7.59 3.80 27.81
CA GLU A 99 7.61 5.00 26.99
C GLU A 99 6.29 5.77 27.09
N PRO A 100 6.30 7.12 27.01
CA PRO A 100 5.06 7.88 26.92
C PRO A 100 4.31 7.50 25.65
N LEU A 101 2.99 7.38 25.74
CA LEU A 101 2.12 7.12 24.59
C LEU A 101 2.04 8.35 23.69
N ALA A 102 1.95 8.13 22.38
CA ALA A 102 1.64 9.18 21.43
C ALA A 102 0.19 9.69 21.61
N GLU A 103 -0.10 10.88 21.08
CA GLU A 103 -1.44 11.45 21.09
C GLU A 103 -2.46 10.61 20.31
N VAL A 104 -2.00 9.85 19.31
CA VAL A 104 -2.81 8.95 18.51
C VAL A 104 -2.15 7.58 18.47
N LEU A 105 -2.91 6.55 18.81
CA LEU A 105 -2.53 5.16 18.69
C LEU A 105 -3.26 4.57 17.50
N ILE A 106 -2.53 4.02 16.54
CA ILE A 106 -3.07 3.35 15.36
C ILE A 106 -2.82 1.84 15.49
N GLU A 107 -3.88 1.10 15.69
CA GLU A 107 -3.93 -0.36 15.57
C GLU A 107 -4.15 -0.70 14.11
N ALA A 108 -3.12 -1.18 13.40
CA ALA A 108 -3.24 -1.48 11.99
C ALA A 108 -3.87 -2.86 11.76
N PHE A 109 -4.86 -2.92 10.88
CA PHE A 109 -5.48 -4.13 10.33
C PHE A 109 -6.09 -5.08 11.39
N GLY A 110 -6.65 -4.50 12.45
CA GLY A 110 -7.28 -5.26 13.52
C GLY A 110 -6.34 -6.22 14.29
N SER A 111 -5.03 -5.97 14.22
CA SER A 111 -4.01 -6.81 14.85
C SER A 111 -4.00 -6.77 16.38
N GLY A 112 -4.74 -5.85 16.99
CA GLY A 112 -4.70 -5.53 18.41
C GLY A 112 -3.50 -4.66 18.78
N LEU A 113 -3.63 -3.93 19.90
CA LEU A 113 -2.47 -3.31 20.54
C LEU A 113 -1.72 -4.37 21.38
N PRO A 114 -0.40 -4.23 21.56
CA PRO A 114 0.37 -5.10 22.47
C PRO A 114 -0.17 -5.07 23.89
N ASP A 115 -0.20 -6.21 24.58
CA ASP A 115 -0.67 -6.28 25.97
C ASP A 115 0.01 -5.27 26.91
N PRO A 116 1.34 -5.03 26.83
CA PRO A 116 2.01 -3.99 27.65
C PRO A 116 1.45 -2.59 27.43
N VAL A 117 1.05 -2.26 26.21
CA VAL A 117 0.43 -0.97 25.87
C VAL A 117 -0.99 -0.90 26.42
N LEU A 118 -1.77 -1.99 26.27
CA LEU A 118 -3.12 -2.10 26.85
C LEU A 118 -3.10 -1.93 28.36
N GLU A 119 -2.13 -2.52 29.06
CA GLU A 119 -1.98 -2.36 30.51
C GLU A 119 -1.70 -0.89 30.92
N VAL A 120 -0.92 -0.16 30.15
CA VAL A 120 -0.72 1.28 30.38
C VAL A 120 -2.02 2.03 30.18
N LEU A 121 -2.78 1.72 29.13
CA LEU A 121 -4.08 2.34 28.86
C LEU A 121 -5.12 2.09 29.96
N GLU A 122 -5.10 0.90 30.55
CA GLU A 122 -6.00 0.52 31.64
C GLU A 122 -5.65 1.20 32.98
N ARG A 123 -4.36 1.34 33.27
CA ARG A 123 -3.86 1.87 34.56
C ARG A 123 -3.85 3.37 34.62
N ALA A 124 -3.81 4.05 33.48
CA ALA A 124 -3.64 5.51 33.46
C ALA A 124 -4.87 6.23 33.99
N PRO A 125 -4.70 7.12 34.99
CA PRO A 125 -5.79 7.98 35.47
C PRO A 125 -6.04 9.08 34.42
N TRP A 126 -6.86 8.80 33.41
CA TRP A 126 -7.22 9.78 32.36
C TRP A 126 -8.02 10.96 32.90
N GLN A 127 -8.12 11.12 34.22
CA GLN A 127 -8.73 12.23 34.95
C GLN A 127 -7.65 13.19 35.46
N GLY A 128 -6.78 13.67 34.60
CA GLY A 128 -5.66 14.51 34.95
C GLY A 128 -5.34 15.56 33.89
N SER A 129 -4.15 16.15 33.97
CA SER A 129 -3.69 17.23 33.08
C SER A 129 -3.42 16.82 31.65
N ALA A 130 -3.23 15.53 31.34
CA ALA A 130 -3.01 15.05 29.99
C ALA A 130 -4.26 14.38 29.42
N PRO A 131 -4.72 14.76 28.22
CA PRO A 131 -5.86 14.10 27.57
C PRO A 131 -5.48 12.67 27.17
N PRO A 132 -6.46 11.72 27.22
CA PRO A 132 -6.21 10.36 26.78
C PRO A 132 -5.90 10.32 25.28
N PRO A 133 -5.06 9.36 24.83
CA PRO A 133 -4.78 9.19 23.41
C PRO A 133 -6.04 8.86 22.63
N THR A 134 -6.05 9.21 21.34
CA THR A 134 -7.08 8.77 20.40
C THR A 134 -6.69 7.40 19.84
N TRP A 135 -7.53 6.39 20.02
CA TRP A 135 -7.28 5.04 19.52
C TRP A 135 -8.02 4.80 18.22
N ILE A 136 -7.27 4.56 17.14
CA ILE A 136 -7.78 4.30 15.79
C ILE A 136 -7.52 2.84 15.44
N VAL A 137 -8.56 2.13 14.99
CA VAL A 137 -8.43 0.86 14.29
C VAL A 137 -8.37 1.17 12.80
N PHE A 138 -7.18 1.12 12.24
CA PHE A 138 -6.92 1.35 10.82
C PHE A 138 -7.13 0.05 10.06
N GLU A 139 -8.19 0.01 9.27
CA GLU A 139 -8.67 -1.19 8.60
C GLU A 139 -8.11 -1.36 7.18
N TYR A 140 -8.30 -2.55 6.62
CA TYR A 140 -7.96 -2.83 5.23
C TYR A 140 -8.80 -2.03 4.25
N LEU A 141 -8.19 -1.66 3.12
CA LEU A 141 -8.88 -1.01 2.01
C LEU A 141 -10.04 -1.89 1.49
N SER A 142 -11.24 -1.33 1.41
CA SER A 142 -12.39 -1.99 0.80
C SER A 142 -13.22 -1.03 -0.05
N ALA A 143 -13.82 -1.57 -1.12
CA ALA A 143 -14.80 -0.89 -1.95
C ALA A 143 -16.24 -1.36 -1.65
N GLU A 144 -16.43 -2.20 -0.65
CA GLU A 144 -17.74 -2.68 -0.21
C GLU A 144 -18.52 -1.55 0.46
N THR A 145 -19.82 -1.47 0.21
CA THR A 145 -20.66 -0.35 0.67
C THR A 145 -20.81 -0.29 2.20
N TRP A 146 -20.70 -1.41 2.90
CA TRP A 146 -20.83 -1.44 4.35
C TRP A 146 -19.72 -0.66 5.07
N VAL A 147 -18.53 -0.54 4.48
CA VAL A 147 -17.43 0.22 5.11
C VAL A 147 -17.77 1.70 5.28
N GLU A 148 -18.60 2.25 4.38
CA GLU A 148 -19.04 3.64 4.47
C GLU A 148 -19.91 3.90 5.71
N THR A 149 -20.63 2.88 6.19
CA THR A 149 -21.46 2.97 7.39
C THR A 149 -20.69 2.70 8.67
N CYS A 150 -19.55 2.02 8.58
CA CYS A 150 -18.70 1.70 9.73
C CYS A 150 -17.55 2.70 9.92
N HIS A 151 -17.24 3.49 8.89
CA HIS A 151 -16.14 4.46 8.94
C HIS A 151 -16.38 5.52 10.01
N ARG A 152 -15.37 5.74 10.87
CA ARG A 152 -15.38 6.67 12.01
C ARG A 152 -16.34 6.31 13.14
N LEU A 153 -16.99 5.15 13.11
CA LEU A 153 -17.80 4.72 14.23
C LEU A 153 -16.93 4.34 15.43
N PRO A 154 -17.37 4.71 16.64
CA PRO A 154 -16.74 4.23 17.87
C PRO A 154 -17.09 2.75 18.09
N SER A 155 -16.15 2.00 18.66
CA SER A 155 -16.36 0.66 19.20
C SER A 155 -16.34 0.72 20.73
N PRO A 156 -17.05 -0.17 21.42
CA PRO A 156 -16.95 -0.26 22.87
C PRO A 156 -15.49 -0.42 23.34
N PRO A 157 -15.14 0.13 24.51
CA PRO A 157 -13.81 0.00 25.08
C PRO A 157 -13.39 -1.48 25.21
N VAL A 158 -12.15 -1.77 24.89
CA VAL A 158 -11.53 -3.07 25.19
C VAL A 158 -11.01 -3.01 26.62
N ARG A 159 -11.34 -4.01 27.43
CA ARG A 159 -10.92 -4.09 28.85
C ARG A 159 -11.23 -2.83 29.68
N GLY A 160 -12.26 -2.06 29.29
CA GLY A 160 -12.63 -0.84 30.02
C GLY A 160 -11.74 0.38 29.81
N ALA A 161 -10.76 0.30 28.90
CA ALA A 161 -9.80 1.39 28.66
C ALA A 161 -10.48 2.58 27.92
N LEU A 162 -10.23 2.72 26.63
CA LEU A 162 -10.73 3.85 25.83
C LEU A 162 -11.59 3.34 24.65
N PRO A 163 -12.53 4.15 24.16
CA PRO A 163 -13.20 3.83 22.91
C PRO A 163 -12.21 3.89 21.77
N ARG A 164 -12.35 2.95 20.83
CA ARG A 164 -11.61 2.93 19.56
C ARG A 164 -12.51 3.35 18.43
N TYR A 165 -11.92 3.94 17.39
CA TYR A 165 -12.66 4.41 16.23
C TYR A 165 -12.16 3.67 15.00
N TYR A 166 -13.07 3.07 14.25
CA TYR A 166 -12.74 2.42 13.00
C TYR A 166 -12.43 3.45 11.92
N PHE A 167 -11.33 3.27 11.19
CA PHE A 167 -10.95 4.13 10.09
C PHE A 167 -10.66 3.27 8.86
N PHE A 168 -11.58 3.29 7.90
CA PHE A 168 -11.50 2.51 6.68
C PHE A 168 -10.94 3.36 5.54
N PRO A 169 -9.78 2.99 4.96
CA PRO A 169 -9.40 3.46 3.62
C PRO A 169 -10.48 3.08 2.60
N GLY A 170 -10.67 3.91 1.59
CA GLY A 170 -11.71 3.61 0.60
C GLY A 170 -11.79 4.62 -0.54
N TRP A 171 -12.81 4.46 -1.35
CA TRP A 171 -12.94 5.02 -2.68
C TRP A 171 -13.90 6.20 -2.76
N THR A 172 -14.56 6.55 -1.67
CA THR A 172 -15.60 7.57 -1.61
C THR A 172 -15.30 8.60 -0.54
N ASP A 173 -15.99 9.73 -0.60
CA ASP A 173 -15.95 10.80 0.41
C ASP A 173 -16.50 10.37 1.80
N ARG A 174 -17.20 9.23 1.85
CA ARG A 174 -17.68 8.60 3.08
C ARG A 174 -16.71 7.60 3.70
N THR A 175 -15.51 7.51 3.16
CA THR A 175 -14.41 6.68 3.68
C THR A 175 -13.16 7.54 3.92
N GLY A 176 -12.10 6.94 4.41
CA GLY A 176 -10.85 7.65 4.74
C GLY A 176 -9.99 8.06 3.54
N GLY A 177 -10.42 7.78 2.31
CA GLY A 177 -9.64 8.07 1.11
C GLY A 177 -8.48 7.09 0.90
N LEU A 178 -7.54 7.45 0.05
CA LEU A 178 -6.39 6.64 -0.33
C LEU A 178 -5.07 7.34 0.02
N LEU A 179 -4.03 6.57 0.36
CA LEU A 179 -2.68 7.11 0.54
C LEU A 179 -2.20 7.76 -0.75
N ARG A 180 -1.79 9.02 -0.67
CA ARG A 180 -1.30 9.81 -1.79
C ARG A 180 -0.43 10.94 -1.28
N GLU A 181 0.86 10.84 -1.47
CA GLU A 181 1.81 11.89 -1.11
C GLU A 181 1.58 13.13 -2.01
N ALA A 182 1.76 14.32 -1.46
CA ALA A 182 1.51 15.59 -2.15
C ALA A 182 2.35 15.75 -3.43
N ASP A 183 3.58 15.21 -3.44
CA ASP A 183 4.52 15.28 -4.56
C ASP A 183 4.41 14.11 -5.55
N LEU A 184 3.52 13.12 -5.30
CA LEU A 184 3.43 11.88 -6.05
C LEU A 184 3.28 12.11 -7.57
N PHE A 185 2.36 12.98 -7.96
CA PHE A 185 2.10 13.22 -9.38
C PHE A 185 3.25 13.99 -10.06
N ALA A 186 3.89 14.92 -9.35
CA ALA A 186 5.07 15.60 -9.85
C ALA A 186 6.23 14.62 -10.10
N ARG A 187 6.46 13.70 -9.15
CA ARG A 187 7.48 12.63 -9.32
C ARG A 187 7.13 11.69 -10.47
N ARG A 188 5.86 11.27 -10.57
CA ARG A 188 5.39 10.42 -11.67
C ARG A 188 5.60 11.08 -13.03
N ASP A 189 5.16 12.31 -13.17
CA ASP A 189 5.18 13.00 -14.46
C ASP A 189 6.62 13.34 -14.88
N ALA A 190 7.49 13.70 -13.92
CA ALA A 190 8.93 13.85 -14.18
C ALA A 190 9.58 12.53 -14.63
N ALA A 191 9.24 11.40 -14.01
CA ALA A 191 9.74 10.08 -14.41
C ALA A 191 9.26 9.70 -15.82
N ARG A 192 8.02 10.01 -16.16
CA ARG A 192 7.48 9.76 -17.51
C ARG A 192 8.14 10.60 -18.59
N MET A 193 8.48 11.86 -18.28
CA MET A 193 9.22 12.71 -19.22
C MET A 193 10.63 12.20 -19.51
N ARG A 194 11.31 11.59 -18.54
CA ARG A 194 12.60 10.92 -18.75
C ARG A 194 12.45 9.65 -19.61
N GLY A 195 11.32 8.98 -19.49
CA GLY A 195 10.96 7.84 -20.30
C GLY A 195 11.37 6.49 -19.70
N GLN A 196 10.77 5.44 -20.26
CA GLN A 196 10.98 4.05 -19.83
C GLN A 196 12.43 3.59 -20.05
N ALA A 197 13.08 4.04 -21.10
CA ALA A 197 14.44 3.63 -21.44
C ALA A 197 15.43 4.02 -20.33
N GLU A 198 15.38 5.28 -19.85
CA GLU A 198 16.24 5.75 -18.77
C GLU A 198 16.02 4.94 -17.47
N PHE A 199 14.76 4.68 -17.12
CA PHE A 199 14.47 3.82 -15.96
C PHE A 199 15.08 2.43 -16.07
N LEU A 200 14.99 1.79 -17.24
CA LEU A 200 15.53 0.45 -17.45
C LEU A 200 17.07 0.43 -17.46
N GLU A 201 17.70 1.47 -18.01
CA GLU A 201 19.17 1.61 -18.03
C GLU A 201 19.77 1.69 -16.62
N GLU A 202 19.07 2.29 -15.64
CA GLU A 202 19.51 2.32 -14.23
C GLU A 202 19.68 0.91 -13.65
N PHE A 203 18.95 -0.08 -14.18
CA PHE A 203 19.05 -1.50 -13.79
C PHE A 203 19.91 -2.33 -14.76
N GLY A 204 20.60 -1.68 -15.69
CA GLY A 204 21.41 -2.36 -16.71
C GLY A 204 20.57 -3.14 -17.75
N LEU A 205 19.28 -2.79 -17.88
CA LEU A 205 18.36 -3.46 -18.79
C LEU A 205 18.22 -2.68 -20.09
N ARG A 206 18.15 -3.40 -21.22
CA ARG A 206 17.90 -2.77 -22.52
C ARG A 206 16.49 -2.15 -22.58
N PRO A 207 16.25 -1.11 -23.36
CA PRO A 207 14.92 -0.61 -23.63
C PRO A 207 14.07 -1.64 -24.41
N PRO A 208 12.71 -1.51 -24.37
CA PRO A 208 11.84 -2.37 -25.17
C PRO A 208 12.04 -2.10 -26.67
N GLU A 209 11.74 -3.09 -27.47
CA GLU A 209 11.75 -2.94 -28.93
C GLU A 209 10.50 -2.16 -29.39
N PRO A 210 10.54 -1.45 -30.53
CA PRO A 210 9.38 -0.77 -31.06
C PRO A 210 8.16 -1.70 -31.20
N GLY A 211 7.02 -1.28 -30.67
CA GLY A 211 5.77 -2.07 -30.67
C GLY A 211 5.73 -3.22 -29.67
N GLN A 212 6.73 -3.34 -28.82
CA GLN A 212 6.71 -4.29 -27.71
C GLN A 212 5.97 -3.70 -26.52
N LEU A 213 4.92 -4.38 -26.03
CA LEU A 213 4.17 -4.00 -24.85
C LEU A 213 4.96 -4.37 -23.60
N THR A 214 5.16 -3.42 -22.70
CA THR A 214 5.86 -3.65 -21.44
C THR A 214 4.86 -3.80 -20.30
N ILE A 215 4.97 -4.93 -19.58
CA ILE A 215 4.13 -5.22 -18.42
C ILE A 215 4.98 -5.40 -17.16
N SER A 216 4.49 -4.97 -16.01
CA SER A 216 5.04 -5.36 -14.71
C SER A 216 4.31 -6.60 -14.20
N LEU A 217 5.05 -7.56 -13.62
CA LEU A 217 4.45 -8.75 -13.04
C LEU A 217 4.81 -8.87 -11.55
N PHE A 218 3.88 -8.44 -10.71
CA PHE A 218 3.93 -8.59 -9.27
C PHE A 218 2.64 -9.29 -8.81
N CYS A 219 2.69 -10.61 -8.60
CA CYS A 219 1.55 -11.45 -8.29
C CYS A 219 1.90 -12.52 -7.25
N TYR A 220 0.89 -13.13 -6.63
CA TYR A 220 1.07 -14.32 -5.79
C TYR A 220 1.35 -15.53 -6.67
N GLN A 221 0.54 -15.71 -7.72
CA GLN A 221 0.69 -16.75 -8.73
C GLN A 221 0.08 -16.27 -10.05
N PRO A 222 0.76 -16.44 -11.20
CA PRO A 222 0.15 -16.20 -12.50
C PRO A 222 -1.09 -17.08 -12.71
N ALA A 223 -2.10 -16.54 -13.40
CA ALA A 223 -3.26 -17.33 -13.78
C ALA A 223 -2.84 -18.53 -14.64
N GLU A 224 -3.59 -19.62 -14.51
CA GLU A 224 -3.35 -20.81 -15.33
C GLU A 224 -3.41 -20.46 -16.81
N GLY A 225 -2.43 -20.96 -17.58
CA GLY A 225 -2.34 -20.70 -19.02
C GLY A 225 -1.89 -19.29 -19.41
N ALA A 226 -1.78 -18.33 -18.50
CA ALA A 226 -1.42 -16.95 -18.82
C ALA A 226 -0.06 -16.83 -19.53
N LEU A 227 0.97 -17.49 -19.01
CA LEU A 227 2.31 -17.45 -19.59
C LEU A 227 2.36 -18.08 -20.98
N ALA A 228 1.63 -19.18 -21.18
CA ALA A 228 1.54 -19.82 -22.49
C ALA A 228 0.79 -18.92 -23.48
N ALA A 229 -0.31 -18.28 -23.04
CA ALA A 229 -1.04 -17.31 -23.87
C ALA A 229 -0.17 -16.12 -24.27
N TRP A 230 0.66 -15.63 -23.38
CA TRP A 230 1.60 -14.54 -23.66
C TRP A 230 2.71 -14.98 -24.62
N ALA A 231 3.26 -16.17 -24.42
CA ALA A 231 4.33 -16.71 -25.29
C ALA A 231 3.83 -17.04 -26.72
N GLN A 232 2.57 -17.48 -26.85
CA GLN A 232 1.96 -17.86 -28.13
C GLN A 232 1.18 -16.69 -28.77
N GLY A 233 1.03 -15.59 -28.07
CA GLY A 233 0.28 -14.42 -28.51
C GLY A 233 0.93 -13.73 -29.73
N LYS A 234 0.13 -12.89 -30.40
CA LYS A 234 0.61 -12.06 -31.52
C LYS A 234 1.37 -10.81 -31.04
N ALA A 235 0.97 -10.27 -29.89
CA ALA A 235 1.62 -9.10 -29.29
C ALA A 235 2.96 -9.51 -28.67
N ARG A 236 4.02 -8.80 -29.02
CA ARG A 236 5.32 -8.98 -28.35
C ARG A 236 5.26 -8.35 -26.97
N LEU A 237 5.59 -9.11 -25.96
CA LEU A 237 5.52 -8.69 -24.56
C LEU A 237 6.92 -8.67 -23.95
N ARG A 238 7.17 -7.63 -23.15
CA ARG A 238 8.28 -7.54 -22.24
C ARG A 238 7.76 -7.53 -20.82
N CYS A 239 7.98 -8.62 -20.10
CA CYS A 239 7.48 -8.81 -18.74
C CYS A 239 8.59 -8.52 -17.74
N LEU A 240 8.49 -7.40 -17.02
CA LEU A 240 9.41 -6.99 -15.97
C LEU A 240 8.98 -7.68 -14.66
N VAL A 241 9.87 -8.51 -14.09
CA VAL A 241 9.56 -9.33 -12.92
C VAL A 241 10.51 -9.00 -11.79
N PRO A 242 10.11 -8.15 -10.84
CA PRO A 242 10.89 -7.94 -9.62
C PRO A 242 11.10 -9.25 -8.85
N GLU A 243 12.23 -9.35 -8.16
CA GLU A 243 12.49 -10.48 -7.29
C GLU A 243 11.37 -10.67 -6.26
N GLY A 244 10.87 -11.90 -6.13
CA GLY A 244 9.75 -12.22 -5.26
C GLY A 244 9.02 -13.50 -5.66
N VAL A 245 7.78 -13.64 -5.20
CA VAL A 245 6.97 -14.85 -5.38
C VAL A 245 6.68 -15.14 -6.86
N ALA A 246 6.40 -14.11 -7.66
CA ALA A 246 6.14 -14.26 -9.10
C ALA A 246 7.33 -14.91 -9.84
N ARG A 247 8.57 -14.51 -9.51
CA ARG A 247 9.79 -15.11 -10.09
C ARG A 247 9.88 -16.61 -9.79
N ALA A 248 9.59 -17.02 -8.56
CA ALA A 248 9.59 -18.44 -8.19
C ALA A 248 8.52 -19.24 -8.96
N ALA A 249 7.36 -18.65 -9.21
CA ALA A 249 6.33 -19.27 -10.03
C ALA A 249 6.75 -19.41 -11.50
N LEU A 250 7.41 -18.41 -12.07
CA LEU A 250 7.96 -18.45 -13.43
C LEU A 250 9.07 -19.49 -13.57
N ALA A 251 9.90 -19.69 -12.55
CA ALA A 251 11.00 -20.64 -12.56
C ALA A 251 10.56 -22.07 -12.90
N ARG A 252 9.34 -22.43 -12.51
CA ARG A 252 8.77 -23.75 -12.83
C ARG A 252 8.51 -23.98 -14.34
N HIS A 253 8.38 -22.89 -15.11
CA HIS A 253 8.09 -22.92 -16.55
C HIS A 253 9.34 -22.79 -17.44
N VAL A 254 10.30 -21.97 -17.01
CA VAL A 254 11.49 -21.63 -17.82
C VAL A 254 12.80 -22.12 -17.23
N GLY A 255 12.79 -22.71 -16.03
CA GLY A 255 13.96 -23.16 -15.28
C GLY A 255 14.51 -22.06 -14.35
N ALA A 256 14.85 -22.42 -13.11
CA ALA A 256 15.29 -21.47 -12.08
C ALA A 256 16.60 -20.75 -12.45
N ASP A 257 17.55 -21.47 -13.03
CA ASP A 257 18.88 -20.95 -13.38
C ASP A 257 18.84 -19.86 -14.45
N ARG A 258 17.75 -19.84 -15.26
CA ARG A 258 17.56 -18.85 -16.32
C ARG A 258 16.96 -17.54 -15.83
N LEU A 259 16.50 -17.49 -14.58
CA LEU A 259 15.85 -16.34 -13.96
C LEU A 259 16.72 -15.65 -12.90
N ALA A 260 18.04 -15.67 -13.06
CA ALA A 260 18.92 -14.84 -12.25
C ALA A 260 18.58 -13.34 -12.47
N VAL A 261 18.80 -12.51 -11.45
CA VAL A 261 18.55 -11.06 -11.55
C VAL A 261 19.38 -10.47 -12.70
N GLY A 262 18.74 -9.61 -13.51
CA GLY A 262 19.35 -9.02 -14.71
C GLY A 262 19.29 -9.91 -15.95
N HIS A 263 18.81 -11.16 -15.83
CA HIS A 263 18.67 -12.05 -16.98
C HIS A 263 17.39 -11.76 -17.77
N GLU A 264 17.50 -11.98 -19.07
CA GLU A 264 16.38 -11.93 -19.99
C GLU A 264 16.21 -13.30 -20.65
N VAL A 265 14.98 -13.82 -20.60
CA VAL A 265 14.63 -15.11 -21.21
C VAL A 265 13.51 -14.89 -22.22
N ARG A 266 13.75 -15.26 -23.47
CA ARG A 266 12.75 -15.25 -24.53
C ARG A 266 12.03 -16.60 -24.60
N TRP A 267 10.69 -16.51 -24.58
CA TRP A 267 9.82 -17.66 -24.80
C TRP A 267 8.70 -17.26 -25.77
N GLY A 268 8.87 -17.58 -27.05
CA GLY A 268 7.96 -17.15 -28.11
C GLY A 268 7.87 -15.62 -28.22
N ALA A 269 6.67 -15.08 -28.07
CA ALA A 269 6.41 -13.64 -28.08
C ALA A 269 6.67 -12.95 -26.71
N LEU A 270 7.00 -13.71 -25.67
CA LEU A 270 7.22 -13.22 -24.31
C LEU A 270 8.71 -13.12 -24.00
N ASP A 271 9.18 -11.92 -23.67
CA ASP A 271 10.49 -11.68 -23.07
C ASP A 271 10.30 -11.51 -21.56
N ILE A 272 10.84 -12.41 -20.74
CA ILE A 272 10.85 -12.32 -19.27
C ILE A 272 12.14 -11.67 -18.83
N VAL A 273 12.04 -10.55 -18.13
CA VAL A 273 13.18 -9.78 -17.62
C VAL A 273 13.11 -9.75 -16.11
N THR A 274 14.10 -10.37 -15.46
CA THR A 274 14.16 -10.39 -14.00
C THR A 274 14.88 -9.16 -13.47
N MET A 275 14.26 -8.49 -12.52
CA MET A 275 14.78 -7.32 -11.83
C MET A 275 15.16 -7.65 -10.37
N PRO A 276 16.05 -6.87 -9.74
CA PRO A 276 16.24 -6.98 -8.30
C PRO A 276 14.94 -6.71 -7.55
N PHE A 277 14.93 -6.99 -6.25
CA PHE A 277 13.85 -6.51 -5.40
C PHE A 277 13.86 -4.97 -5.40
N LEU A 278 12.70 -4.35 -5.59
CA LEU A 278 12.59 -2.90 -5.69
C LEU A 278 12.10 -2.30 -4.37
N PRO A 279 12.82 -1.29 -3.84
CA PRO A 279 12.29 -0.41 -2.81
C PRO A 279 10.98 0.25 -3.23
N GLN A 280 10.21 0.76 -2.27
CA GLN A 280 8.89 1.35 -2.54
C GLN A 280 8.91 2.44 -3.62
N ASP A 281 9.87 3.34 -3.56
CA ASP A 281 9.95 4.46 -4.52
C ASP A 281 10.31 3.97 -5.94
N ASP A 282 11.18 2.96 -6.08
CA ASP A 282 11.53 2.36 -7.37
C ASP A 282 10.41 1.44 -7.91
N TYR A 283 9.67 0.79 -7.01
CA TYR A 283 8.48 0.05 -7.41
C TYR A 283 7.42 0.97 -8.02
N ASP A 284 7.21 2.16 -7.45
CA ASP A 284 6.34 3.17 -8.05
C ASP A 284 6.81 3.54 -9.47
N ARG A 285 8.12 3.75 -9.66
CA ARG A 285 8.72 4.08 -10.97
C ARG A 285 8.53 2.94 -11.98
N LEU A 286 8.63 1.68 -11.54
CA LEU A 286 8.31 0.52 -12.38
C LEU A 286 6.87 0.60 -12.89
N LEU A 287 5.91 0.87 -12.03
CA LEU A 287 4.50 0.98 -12.41
C LEU A 287 4.26 2.14 -13.39
N TRP A 288 4.99 3.25 -13.25
CA TRP A 288 4.88 4.39 -14.16
C TRP A 288 5.49 4.12 -15.54
N ALA A 289 6.49 3.25 -15.59
CA ALA A 289 7.22 2.90 -16.80
C ALA A 289 6.50 1.83 -17.66
N CYS A 290 5.59 1.05 -17.09
CA CYS A 290 4.89 -0.03 -17.79
C CYS A 290 3.60 0.44 -18.46
N ASP A 291 3.19 -0.28 -19.52
CA ASP A 291 1.94 -0.02 -20.25
C ASP A 291 0.73 -0.66 -19.55
N LEU A 292 0.96 -1.79 -18.88
CA LEU A 292 -0.03 -2.54 -18.09
C LEU A 292 0.65 -3.13 -16.86
N ASN A 293 -0.01 -3.05 -15.71
CA ASN A 293 0.53 -3.52 -14.45
C ASN A 293 -0.26 -4.70 -13.89
N PHE A 294 0.41 -5.80 -13.56
CA PHE A 294 -0.14 -6.85 -12.72
C PHE A 294 0.35 -6.62 -11.30
N VAL A 295 -0.57 -6.35 -10.38
CA VAL A 295 -0.26 -5.98 -8.99
C VAL A 295 -1.02 -6.86 -8.01
N ARG A 296 -0.53 -6.94 -6.76
CA ARG A 296 -1.15 -7.72 -5.68
C ARG A 296 -1.18 -6.94 -4.37
N GLY A 297 -2.05 -7.38 -3.44
CA GLY A 297 -2.16 -6.74 -2.14
C GLY A 297 -2.69 -5.31 -2.23
N GLU A 298 -2.67 -4.57 -1.12
CA GLU A 298 -3.32 -3.26 -1.04
C GLU A 298 -2.40 -2.09 -1.40
N ASP A 299 -1.14 -2.09 -0.92
CA ASP A 299 -0.19 -1.02 -1.27
C ASP A 299 -0.02 -0.90 -2.78
N SER A 300 0.33 -2.01 -3.45
CA SER A 300 0.55 -1.99 -4.89
C SER A 300 -0.72 -1.71 -5.72
N LEU A 301 -1.92 -2.03 -5.22
CA LEU A 301 -3.18 -1.64 -5.83
C LEU A 301 -3.32 -0.11 -5.87
N VAL A 302 -3.11 0.55 -4.73
CA VAL A 302 -3.19 2.01 -4.63
C VAL A 302 -2.11 2.67 -5.51
N ARG A 303 -0.91 2.10 -5.54
CA ARG A 303 0.18 2.64 -6.38
C ARG A 303 -0.10 2.46 -7.87
N ALA A 304 -0.67 1.32 -8.29
CA ALA A 304 -1.08 1.09 -9.68
C ALA A 304 -2.18 2.07 -10.13
N LEU A 305 -3.13 2.37 -9.23
CA LEU A 305 -4.13 3.40 -9.49
C LEU A 305 -3.48 4.76 -9.77
N TRP A 306 -2.56 5.20 -8.90
CA TRP A 306 -1.85 6.48 -9.05
C TRP A 306 -0.86 6.49 -10.23
N ALA A 307 -0.46 5.31 -10.70
CA ALA A 307 0.30 5.21 -11.96
C ALA A 307 -0.53 5.65 -13.18
N ALA A 308 -1.86 5.79 -13.08
CA ALA A 308 -2.73 6.18 -14.20
C ALA A 308 -2.44 5.34 -15.47
N ARG A 309 -2.26 4.04 -15.28
CA ARG A 309 -2.08 3.01 -16.31
C ARG A 309 -3.08 1.90 -16.07
N PRO A 310 -3.49 1.16 -17.10
CA PRO A 310 -4.27 -0.05 -16.90
C PRO A 310 -3.56 -1.02 -15.96
N PHE A 311 -4.34 -1.71 -15.13
CA PHE A 311 -3.77 -2.74 -14.26
C PHE A 311 -4.76 -3.88 -14.00
N ILE A 312 -4.22 -5.03 -13.65
CA ILE A 312 -4.94 -6.21 -13.17
C ILE A 312 -4.53 -6.43 -11.72
N TRP A 313 -5.50 -6.41 -10.81
CA TRP A 313 -5.25 -6.64 -9.40
C TRP A 313 -5.48 -8.10 -9.02
N GLN A 314 -4.49 -8.69 -8.35
CA GLN A 314 -4.64 -9.97 -7.68
C GLN A 314 -4.87 -9.74 -6.20
N ILE A 315 -6.08 -10.00 -5.74
CA ILE A 315 -6.44 -9.89 -4.33
C ILE A 315 -5.83 -11.05 -3.54
N TYR A 316 -5.52 -10.82 -2.26
CA TYR A 316 -5.05 -11.88 -1.37
C TYR A 316 -6.15 -12.95 -1.21
N PRO A 317 -5.87 -14.22 -1.54
CA PRO A 317 -6.88 -15.28 -1.43
C PRO A 317 -7.14 -15.61 0.04
N GLN A 318 -8.41 -15.57 0.44
CA GLN A 318 -8.86 -15.92 1.79
C GLN A 318 -9.56 -17.28 1.75
N ALA A 319 -9.32 -18.11 2.78
CA ALA A 319 -9.83 -19.48 2.82
C ALA A 319 -11.37 -19.55 2.86
N ASP A 320 -12.03 -18.53 3.41
CA ASP A 320 -13.50 -18.40 3.49
C ASP A 320 -14.14 -17.85 2.20
N GLY A 321 -13.34 -17.48 1.20
CA GLY A 321 -13.81 -16.93 -0.07
C GLY A 321 -14.27 -15.47 -0.04
N ALA A 322 -14.14 -14.75 1.10
CA ALA A 322 -14.56 -13.36 1.25
C ALA A 322 -13.87 -12.42 0.24
N HIS A 323 -12.65 -12.75 -0.20
CA HIS A 323 -11.92 -12.00 -1.22
C HIS A 323 -12.68 -11.85 -2.54
N ALA A 324 -13.57 -12.80 -2.90
CA ALA A 324 -14.33 -12.73 -4.14
C ALA A 324 -15.37 -11.59 -4.13
N ALA A 325 -16.06 -11.39 -3.00
CA ALA A 325 -17.00 -10.28 -2.83
C ALA A 325 -16.26 -8.93 -2.86
N LYS A 326 -15.13 -8.84 -2.12
CA LYS A 326 -14.27 -7.65 -2.08
C LYS A 326 -13.74 -7.28 -3.48
N LEU A 327 -13.29 -8.28 -4.26
CA LEU A 327 -12.82 -8.04 -5.63
C LEU A 327 -13.94 -7.53 -6.54
N ARG A 328 -15.15 -8.11 -6.48
CA ARG A 328 -16.29 -7.67 -7.28
C ARG A 328 -16.73 -6.26 -6.91
N ALA A 329 -16.74 -5.92 -5.62
CA ALA A 329 -17.03 -4.56 -5.16
C ALA A 329 -16.01 -3.56 -5.71
N PHE A 330 -14.72 -3.91 -5.67
CA PHE A 330 -13.66 -3.10 -6.28
C PHE A 330 -13.89 -2.91 -7.78
N LEU A 331 -14.14 -3.98 -8.54
CA LEU A 331 -14.33 -3.91 -9.99
C LEU A 331 -15.55 -3.05 -10.36
N ALA A 332 -16.64 -3.16 -9.60
CA ALA A 332 -17.81 -2.31 -9.79
C ALA A 332 -17.46 -0.83 -9.59
N ARG A 333 -16.76 -0.52 -8.50
CA ARG A 333 -16.36 0.85 -8.16
C ARG A 333 -15.31 1.41 -9.12
N TYR A 334 -14.31 0.61 -9.50
CA TYR A 334 -13.26 1.04 -10.43
C TYR A 334 -13.81 1.26 -11.85
N GLY A 335 -14.81 0.45 -12.25
CA GLY A 335 -15.45 0.52 -13.54
C GLY A 335 -16.37 1.75 -13.75
N GLU A 336 -16.69 2.49 -12.69
CA GLU A 336 -17.51 3.71 -12.81
C GLU A 336 -16.85 4.72 -13.75
N GLY A 337 -17.59 5.15 -14.78
CA GLY A 337 -17.11 6.09 -15.79
C GLY A 337 -16.20 5.47 -16.87
N ILE A 338 -16.01 4.16 -16.87
CA ILE A 338 -15.42 3.41 -17.97
C ILE A 338 -16.57 2.96 -18.89
N ASP A 339 -16.35 3.01 -20.21
CA ASP A 339 -17.32 2.43 -21.16
C ASP A 339 -17.61 0.97 -20.81
N ALA A 340 -18.88 0.58 -20.87
CA ALA A 340 -19.35 -0.73 -20.40
C ALA A 340 -18.65 -1.91 -21.10
N ALA A 341 -18.32 -1.79 -22.40
CA ALA A 341 -17.63 -2.83 -23.14
C ALA A 341 -16.18 -3.02 -22.63
N TYR A 342 -15.46 -1.93 -22.40
CA TYR A 342 -14.09 -1.98 -21.88
C TYR A 342 -14.06 -2.42 -20.41
N ALA A 343 -15.00 -1.95 -19.60
CA ALA A 343 -15.16 -2.39 -18.22
C ALA A 343 -15.42 -3.90 -18.13
N ALA A 344 -16.27 -4.44 -19.01
CA ALA A 344 -16.55 -5.87 -19.06
C ALA A 344 -15.29 -6.70 -19.37
N VAL A 345 -14.47 -6.28 -20.33
CA VAL A 345 -13.21 -6.96 -20.68
C VAL A 345 -12.23 -6.91 -19.51
N LEU A 346 -12.07 -5.75 -18.84
CA LEU A 346 -11.19 -5.61 -17.69
C LEU A 346 -11.65 -6.50 -16.52
N ASN A 347 -12.96 -6.52 -16.25
CA ASN A 347 -13.55 -7.33 -15.19
C ASN A 347 -13.34 -8.82 -15.43
N GLU A 348 -13.61 -9.28 -16.64
CA GLU A 348 -13.44 -10.67 -17.03
C GLU A 348 -11.98 -11.12 -16.88
N CYS A 349 -11.03 -10.33 -17.40
CA CYS A 349 -9.61 -10.62 -17.26
C CYS A 349 -9.16 -10.59 -15.79
N THR A 350 -9.67 -9.66 -15.00
CA THR A 350 -9.30 -9.58 -13.58
C THR A 350 -9.87 -10.76 -12.80
N LEU A 351 -11.11 -11.17 -13.06
CA LEU A 351 -11.71 -12.35 -12.42
C LEU A 351 -10.96 -13.63 -12.84
N ALA A 352 -10.65 -13.79 -14.13
CA ALA A 352 -9.86 -14.94 -14.61
C ALA A 352 -8.46 -14.98 -14.00
N TRP A 353 -7.80 -13.81 -13.85
CA TRP A 353 -6.50 -13.71 -13.19
C TRP A 353 -6.52 -14.14 -11.72
N ASN A 354 -7.63 -13.97 -11.05
CA ASN A 354 -7.86 -14.37 -9.65
C ASN A 354 -8.46 -15.79 -9.50
N GLY A 355 -8.60 -16.55 -10.59
CA GLY A 355 -9.23 -17.88 -10.55
C GLY A 355 -10.73 -17.86 -10.24
N LEU A 356 -11.38 -16.71 -10.37
CA LEU A 356 -12.82 -16.49 -10.11
C LEU A 356 -13.65 -16.43 -11.40
N GLY A 357 -13.03 -16.64 -12.54
CA GLY A 357 -13.64 -16.83 -13.86
C GLY A 357 -13.91 -18.31 -14.15
N THR A 358 -14.37 -18.61 -15.37
CA THR A 358 -14.43 -19.98 -15.87
C THR A 358 -13.08 -20.45 -16.38
N ALA A 359 -12.79 -21.74 -16.34
CA ALA A 359 -11.48 -22.29 -16.70
C ALA A 359 -11.13 -21.97 -18.17
N GLY A 360 -9.87 -21.53 -18.38
CA GLY A 360 -9.36 -21.18 -19.72
C GLY A 360 -9.58 -19.74 -20.17
N ASP A 361 -10.29 -18.94 -19.40
CA ASP A 361 -10.77 -17.61 -19.83
C ASP A 361 -9.68 -16.55 -19.92
N PHE A 362 -8.55 -16.67 -19.16
CA PHE A 362 -7.53 -15.63 -19.22
C PHE A 362 -6.92 -15.49 -20.63
N ALA A 363 -6.64 -16.58 -21.31
CA ALA A 363 -6.10 -16.54 -22.68
C ALA A 363 -7.07 -15.89 -23.67
N ALA A 364 -8.37 -16.20 -23.53
CA ALA A 364 -9.42 -15.63 -24.39
C ALA A 364 -9.65 -14.14 -24.13
N CYS A 365 -9.68 -13.71 -22.87
CA CYS A 365 -9.85 -12.29 -22.53
C CYS A 365 -8.60 -11.46 -22.79
N TRP A 366 -7.40 -12.04 -22.71
CA TRP A 366 -6.14 -11.34 -22.90
C TRP A 366 -6.04 -10.64 -24.26
N ALA A 367 -6.41 -11.32 -25.34
CA ALA A 367 -6.39 -10.74 -26.69
C ALA A 367 -7.34 -9.53 -26.81
N ARG A 368 -8.50 -9.59 -26.15
CA ARG A 368 -9.45 -8.45 -26.10
C ARG A 368 -8.92 -7.33 -25.24
N LEU A 369 -8.33 -7.65 -24.08
CA LEU A 369 -7.73 -6.67 -23.18
C LEU A 369 -6.62 -5.86 -23.89
N THR A 370 -5.71 -6.56 -24.58
CA THR A 370 -4.62 -5.91 -25.31
C THR A 370 -5.10 -5.05 -26.46
N ALA A 371 -6.20 -5.43 -27.12
CA ALA A 371 -6.80 -4.66 -28.20
C ALA A 371 -7.44 -3.34 -27.72
N CYS A 372 -7.89 -3.26 -26.46
CA CYS A 372 -8.52 -2.05 -25.90
C CYS A 372 -7.61 -1.31 -24.88
N LEU A 373 -6.31 -1.62 -24.83
CA LEU A 373 -5.38 -0.95 -23.92
C LEU A 373 -5.33 0.57 -24.06
N PRO A 374 -5.37 1.17 -25.27
CA PRO A 374 -5.38 2.63 -25.39
C PRO A 374 -6.60 3.28 -24.72
N GLU A 375 -7.78 2.70 -24.89
CA GLU A 375 -9.02 3.17 -24.27
C GLU A 375 -8.99 3.00 -22.75
N LEU A 376 -8.50 1.85 -22.28
CA LEU A 376 -8.30 1.60 -20.85
C LEU A 376 -7.28 2.53 -20.24
N ALA A 377 -6.21 2.90 -20.95
CA ALA A 377 -5.24 3.87 -20.48
C ALA A 377 -5.87 5.27 -20.31
N GLY A 378 -6.69 5.70 -21.27
CA GLY A 378 -7.47 6.93 -21.15
C GLY A 378 -8.44 6.90 -19.97
N ALA A 379 -9.12 5.77 -19.76
CA ALA A 379 -10.02 5.57 -18.64
C ALA A 379 -9.28 5.58 -17.28
N ALA A 380 -8.13 4.91 -17.19
CA ALA A 380 -7.29 4.90 -15.99
C ALA A 380 -6.82 6.32 -15.62
N ALA A 381 -6.43 7.14 -16.60
CA ALA A 381 -6.04 8.52 -16.37
C ALA A 381 -7.21 9.34 -15.77
N ARG A 382 -8.39 9.30 -16.41
CA ARG A 382 -9.58 10.00 -15.90
C ARG A 382 -9.98 9.53 -14.50
N ARG A 383 -9.91 8.22 -14.23
CA ARG A 383 -10.23 7.67 -12.91
C ARG A 383 -9.25 8.15 -11.85
N THR A 384 -7.97 8.20 -12.17
CA THR A 384 -6.93 8.75 -11.30
C THR A 384 -7.23 10.22 -10.96
N GLU A 385 -7.56 11.06 -11.95
CA GLU A 385 -7.91 12.47 -11.73
C GLU A 385 -9.15 12.61 -10.83
N ALA A 386 -10.19 11.84 -11.08
CA ALA A 386 -11.41 11.87 -10.27
C ALA A 386 -11.13 11.51 -8.80
N LEU A 387 -10.32 10.48 -8.55
CA LEU A 387 -9.93 10.10 -7.18
C LEU A 387 -8.93 11.08 -6.56
N ALA A 388 -8.09 11.72 -7.36
CA ALA A 388 -7.13 12.72 -6.89
C ALA A 388 -7.79 14.01 -6.39
N SER A 389 -9.04 14.29 -6.79
CA SER A 389 -9.81 15.42 -6.25
C SER A 389 -10.25 15.21 -4.79
N GLN A 390 -10.26 13.97 -4.30
CA GLN A 390 -10.58 13.68 -2.91
C GLN A 390 -9.39 14.01 -1.99
N THR A 391 -9.69 14.34 -0.74
CA THR A 391 -8.67 14.49 0.29
C THR A 391 -7.96 13.14 0.52
N ASP A 392 -6.63 13.15 0.58
CA ASP A 392 -5.83 11.95 0.85
C ASP A 392 -6.07 11.40 2.26
N LEU A 393 -5.66 10.14 2.44
CA LEU A 393 -5.90 9.37 3.65
C LEU A 393 -5.23 9.99 4.89
N ALA A 394 -3.97 10.40 4.79
CA ALA A 394 -3.24 10.94 5.94
C ALA A 394 -3.87 12.25 6.43
N THR A 395 -4.28 13.10 5.51
CA THR A 395 -5.00 14.36 5.82
C THR A 395 -6.37 14.08 6.44
N GLN A 396 -7.14 13.13 5.91
CA GLN A 396 -8.44 12.78 6.48
C GLN A 396 -8.32 12.18 7.88
N LEU A 397 -7.34 11.29 8.11
CA LEU A 397 -7.05 10.69 9.40
C LEU A 397 -6.66 11.76 10.43
N THR A 398 -5.75 12.65 10.06
CA THR A 398 -5.28 13.73 10.93
C THR A 398 -6.42 14.68 11.33
N ARG A 399 -7.28 15.07 10.37
CA ARG A 399 -8.46 15.91 10.61
C ARG A 399 -9.48 15.21 11.51
N PHE A 400 -9.71 13.92 11.31
CA PHE A 400 -10.61 13.15 12.17
C PHE A 400 -10.10 13.09 13.61
N CYS A 401 -8.82 12.76 13.80
CA CYS A 401 -8.22 12.76 15.14
C CYS A 401 -8.30 14.15 15.81
N ALA A 402 -8.07 15.22 15.05
CA ALA A 402 -8.21 16.58 15.54
C ALA A 402 -9.64 16.88 16.02
N SER A 403 -10.66 16.48 15.27
CA SER A 403 -12.07 16.70 15.64
C SER A 403 -12.46 15.98 16.95
N LEU A 404 -11.94 14.76 17.15
CA LEU A 404 -12.19 14.01 18.39
C LEU A 404 -11.57 14.66 19.62
N ARG A 405 -10.44 15.35 19.45
CA ARG A 405 -9.75 16.07 20.53
C ARG A 405 -10.48 17.35 20.93
N THR A 406 -10.95 18.11 19.94
CA THR A 406 -11.71 19.36 20.18
C THR A 406 -13.00 19.09 20.94
N HIS A 407 -13.78 18.07 20.56
CA HIS A 407 -15.00 17.71 21.26
C HIS A 407 -14.81 17.28 22.71
N ARG A 408 -13.60 16.75 23.05
CA ARG A 408 -13.29 16.40 24.45
C ARG A 408 -12.97 17.63 25.30
N THR A 409 -12.39 18.68 24.74
CA THR A 409 -12.08 19.92 25.45
C THR A 409 -13.33 20.78 25.70
N ASP A 410 -14.33 20.72 24.80
CA ASP A 410 -15.56 21.50 24.93
C ASP A 410 -16.59 20.83 25.88
N GLY A 411 -16.38 19.58 26.27
CA GLY A 411 -17.26 18.81 27.17
C GLY A 411 -16.70 18.61 28.60
N ALA A 412 -15.54 19.18 28.91
CA ALA A 412 -14.91 19.14 30.23
C ALA A 412 -15.02 20.51 30.92
#